data_0235b15c828f82afb255f22ba518179a
#
_entry.id   0235b15c828f82afb255f22ba518179a
#
_cell.length_a   1.000
_cell.length_b   1.000
_cell.length_c   1.000
_cell.angle_alpha   90.00
_cell.angle_beta   90.00
_cell.angle_gamma   90.00
#
_symmetry.space_group_name_H-M   'P 1'
#
loop_
_entity.id
_entity.type
_entity.pdbx_description
1 polymer ?
#
loop_
_entity_poly.entity_id
_entity_poly.type
_entity_poly.pdbx_seq_one_letter_code
_entity_poly.pdbx_strand_id
1 'polypeptide(L)'
;MSKQVLIVGGNAAGMSTATRLRRMDEAADITVIETTDNVSYASCGLPYHLSGTVPESELAVMGVDQLSAAFDLDIRTGQTVTDISPEAQHATVEPRDGEAYELAYDELVLATGAEPLVPPMFDPEAMEGCHTLRTVEDAVGIGQQVADAEDALVIGGGYIGIEVAENLHEAGHDVVIAELLEQVMPNTLGEEMAALVEEHIEAQGVDLRVGSGVEALTEADDGTITATMGSGAERTFDLVVISTGVRPRTELADSVGLDLTDSGAIPVDNRMRTTEPAIHAVGDAVAVPSVFGERSWIPLGGPANREGRVAANDIAGHDDTLDPVLDTAIAKVFDLDVGTVGLTEETLIEDGRAYETVYTAEPSHAGYYPGATDIHFKLLFDPDDGTILGVQAIGEDGVDKRIDVLATAISHGDTVFDIRDLDLAYAPPYSAAKDPVNVLGMIGTNVVEGVSDIIHLDEFLERREEATVVDTRPPEMREAQGAIPEDKHVPLGKLRSWAADREDDEEVMTYCKIGKSSYMATRILDHEGIEASSLTGGYYRYRATQEADD
;
A
#
# COMPACT_ATOMS: atom_id res chain seq x y z
N MET A 1 -7.29 -29.36 -34.05
CA MET A 1 -6.33 -28.26 -34.18
C MET A 1 -5.97 -27.87 -32.77
N SER A 2 -4.73 -27.55 -32.50
CA SER A 2 -4.30 -26.99 -31.23
C SER A 2 -5.02 -25.65 -30.99
N LYS A 3 -5.38 -25.33 -29.76
CA LYS A 3 -5.94 -24.03 -29.41
C LYS A 3 -4.85 -22.97 -29.51
N GLN A 4 -5.08 -21.91 -30.26
CA GLN A 4 -4.16 -20.80 -30.42
C GLN A 4 -4.45 -19.76 -29.33
N VAL A 5 -3.49 -19.50 -28.43
CA VAL A 5 -3.64 -18.53 -27.32
C VAL A 5 -2.59 -17.45 -27.49
N LEU A 6 -3.06 -16.21 -27.63
CA LEU A 6 -2.22 -15.03 -27.71
C LEU A 6 -2.26 -14.29 -26.36
N ILE A 7 -1.09 -14.01 -25.79
CA ILE A 7 -0.93 -13.26 -24.54
C ILE A 7 -0.20 -11.96 -24.85
N VAL A 8 -0.80 -10.84 -24.49
CA VAL A 8 -0.25 -9.49 -24.69
C VAL A 8 0.31 -8.98 -23.38
N GLY A 9 1.62 -8.96 -23.26
CA GLY A 9 2.41 -8.62 -22.06
C GLY A 9 3.07 -9.85 -21.44
N GLY A 10 4.38 -9.78 -21.24
CA GLY A 10 5.25 -10.88 -20.83
C GLY A 10 5.77 -10.80 -19.40
N ASN A 11 5.14 -10.00 -18.52
CA ASN A 11 5.58 -9.93 -17.13
C ASN A 11 4.69 -10.80 -16.19
N ALA A 12 4.54 -10.48 -14.93
CA ALA A 12 3.99 -11.30 -13.86
C ALA A 12 2.70 -12.06 -14.24
N ALA A 13 1.63 -11.37 -14.62
CA ALA A 13 0.35 -11.99 -14.96
C ALA A 13 0.40 -12.77 -16.28
N GLY A 14 1.01 -12.20 -17.33
CA GLY A 14 1.11 -12.85 -18.65
C GLY A 14 1.94 -14.13 -18.60
N MET A 15 3.10 -14.12 -17.95
CA MET A 15 3.94 -15.31 -17.82
C MET A 15 3.35 -16.34 -16.85
N SER A 16 2.63 -15.92 -15.80
CA SER A 16 1.84 -16.82 -14.96
C SER A 16 0.78 -17.53 -15.78
N THR A 17 0.07 -16.80 -16.66
CA THR A 17 -0.91 -17.38 -17.59
C THR A 17 -0.24 -18.37 -18.54
N ALA A 18 0.80 -17.97 -19.27
CA ALA A 18 1.48 -18.79 -20.27
C ALA A 18 2.01 -20.10 -19.68
N THR A 19 2.77 -20.01 -18.60
CA THR A 19 3.40 -21.17 -17.97
C THR A 19 2.38 -22.07 -17.27
N ARG A 20 1.30 -21.51 -16.71
CA ARG A 20 0.21 -22.31 -16.16
C ARG A 20 -0.58 -23.02 -17.25
N LEU A 21 -0.93 -22.32 -18.33
CA LEU A 21 -1.69 -22.88 -19.45
C LEU A 21 -0.95 -24.06 -20.07
N ARG A 22 0.35 -23.97 -20.31
CA ARG A 22 1.15 -25.08 -20.82
C ARG A 22 1.04 -26.31 -19.92
N ARG A 23 1.07 -26.13 -18.59
CA ARG A 23 0.91 -27.25 -17.64
C ARG A 23 -0.49 -27.85 -17.63
N MET A 24 -1.50 -27.11 -18.09
CA MET A 24 -2.89 -27.60 -18.17
C MET A 24 -3.24 -28.17 -19.55
N ASP A 25 -2.64 -27.64 -20.62
CA ASP A 25 -2.83 -28.08 -22.01
C ASP A 25 -1.49 -28.07 -22.74
N GLU A 26 -0.89 -29.26 -22.84
CA GLU A 26 0.38 -29.47 -23.55
C GLU A 26 0.26 -29.29 -25.09
N ALA A 27 -0.97 -29.31 -25.64
CA ALA A 27 -1.21 -29.19 -27.05
C ALA A 27 -1.52 -27.74 -27.50
N ALA A 28 -1.69 -26.80 -26.60
CA ALA A 28 -1.98 -25.42 -26.96
C ALA A 28 -0.78 -24.75 -27.66
N ASP A 29 -1.05 -23.93 -28.67
CA ASP A 29 -0.06 -23.04 -29.27
C ASP A 29 -0.10 -21.71 -28.54
N ILE A 30 0.93 -21.41 -27.74
CA ILE A 30 0.96 -20.23 -26.84
C ILE A 30 2.00 -19.26 -27.38
N THR A 31 1.52 -18.06 -27.78
CA THR A 31 2.38 -16.95 -28.22
C THR A 31 2.28 -15.82 -27.19
N VAL A 32 3.42 -15.29 -26.73
CA VAL A 32 3.52 -14.12 -25.85
C VAL A 32 4.18 -12.99 -26.62
N ILE A 33 3.53 -11.84 -26.68
CA ILE A 33 4.07 -10.61 -27.28
C ILE A 33 4.43 -9.64 -26.15
N GLU A 34 5.69 -9.21 -26.14
CA GLU A 34 6.20 -8.27 -25.14
C GLU A 34 6.90 -7.08 -25.82
N THR A 35 6.53 -5.87 -25.42
CA THR A 35 7.05 -4.63 -26.01
C THR A 35 8.52 -4.38 -25.63
N THR A 36 8.92 -4.74 -24.41
CA THR A 36 10.29 -4.61 -23.90
C THR A 36 11.18 -5.78 -24.32
N ASP A 37 12.45 -5.75 -23.95
CA ASP A 37 13.38 -6.85 -24.23
C ASP A 37 13.35 -7.93 -23.13
N ASN A 38 12.66 -7.66 -22.02
CA ASN A 38 12.62 -8.48 -20.81
C ASN A 38 11.23 -9.07 -20.56
N VAL A 39 11.18 -10.33 -20.15
CA VAL A 39 9.98 -11.01 -19.65
C VAL A 39 10.22 -11.54 -18.25
N SER A 40 9.13 -11.79 -17.50
CA SER A 40 9.24 -12.42 -16.16
C SER A 40 10.27 -11.76 -15.27
N TYR A 41 10.30 -10.44 -15.23
CA TYR A 41 11.21 -9.69 -14.35
C TYR A 41 10.52 -9.24 -13.06
N ALA A 42 11.33 -9.06 -12.02
CA ALA A 42 10.89 -8.60 -10.71
C ALA A 42 10.67 -7.08 -10.71
N SER A 43 9.48 -6.62 -11.12
CA SER A 43 9.16 -5.18 -11.11
C SER A 43 9.28 -4.55 -9.73
N CYS A 44 8.93 -5.29 -8.66
CA CYS A 44 9.13 -4.84 -7.28
C CYS A 44 10.62 -4.83 -6.86
N GLY A 45 11.53 -5.39 -7.65
CA GLY A 45 12.98 -5.36 -7.42
C GLY A 45 13.67 -4.14 -8.02
N LEU A 46 12.98 -3.37 -8.88
CA LEU A 46 13.58 -2.27 -9.63
C LEU A 46 14.10 -1.13 -8.72
N PRO A 47 13.37 -0.67 -7.68
CA PRO A 47 13.91 0.32 -6.76
C PRO A 47 15.19 -0.16 -6.07
N TYR A 48 15.25 -1.41 -5.64
CA TYR A 48 16.40 -2.01 -4.94
C TYR A 48 17.64 -2.21 -5.85
N HIS A 49 17.45 -2.12 -7.16
CA HIS A 49 18.58 -2.09 -8.11
C HIS A 49 19.36 -0.77 -8.01
N LEU A 50 18.70 0.33 -7.69
CA LEU A 50 19.31 1.66 -7.62
C LEU A 50 20.39 1.75 -6.52
N SER A 51 20.18 1.07 -5.40
CA SER A 51 21.19 0.95 -4.32
C SER A 51 22.24 -0.14 -4.57
N GLY A 52 22.04 -0.97 -5.61
CA GLY A 52 22.85 -2.17 -5.84
C GLY A 52 22.50 -3.36 -4.94
N THR A 53 21.46 -3.26 -4.12
CA THR A 53 20.96 -4.37 -3.28
C THR A 53 20.52 -5.55 -4.14
N VAL A 54 19.85 -5.28 -5.28
CA VAL A 54 19.49 -6.26 -6.29
C VAL A 54 20.32 -6.01 -7.56
N PRO A 55 21.25 -6.90 -7.94
CA PRO A 55 22.02 -6.74 -9.18
C PRO A 55 21.12 -6.93 -10.40
N GLU A 56 21.43 -6.27 -11.52
CA GLU A 56 20.69 -6.36 -12.79
C GLU A 56 20.41 -7.81 -13.21
N SER A 57 21.40 -8.69 -13.07
CA SER A 57 21.28 -10.10 -13.44
C SER A 57 20.22 -10.90 -12.66
N GLU A 58 19.77 -10.38 -11.51
CA GLU A 58 18.74 -11.00 -10.65
C GLU A 58 17.35 -10.36 -10.85
N LEU A 59 17.25 -9.26 -11.59
CA LEU A 59 15.96 -8.66 -11.96
C LEU A 59 15.15 -9.59 -12.87
N ALA A 60 15.79 -10.29 -13.80
CA ALA A 60 15.14 -11.29 -14.63
C ALA A 60 14.99 -12.61 -13.85
N VAL A 61 13.75 -12.99 -13.52
CA VAL A 61 13.47 -14.26 -12.81
C VAL A 61 13.84 -15.46 -13.68
N MET A 62 13.53 -15.38 -14.98
CA MET A 62 13.90 -16.39 -15.99
C MET A 62 13.97 -15.74 -17.38
N GLY A 63 15.05 -15.97 -18.11
CA GLY A 63 15.23 -15.40 -19.45
C GLY A 63 14.35 -16.06 -20.52
N VAL A 64 14.15 -15.35 -21.66
CA VAL A 64 13.33 -15.78 -22.79
C VAL A 64 13.67 -17.20 -23.27
N ASP A 65 14.94 -17.48 -23.51
CA ASP A 65 15.38 -18.80 -24.02
C ASP A 65 15.06 -19.93 -23.04
N GLN A 66 15.19 -19.68 -21.74
CA GLN A 66 14.89 -20.67 -20.70
C GLN A 66 13.40 -20.95 -20.60
N LEU A 67 12.56 -19.89 -20.64
CA LEU A 67 11.10 -19.99 -20.62
C LEU A 67 10.58 -20.71 -21.86
N SER A 68 11.07 -20.30 -23.04
CA SER A 68 10.69 -20.93 -24.31
C SER A 68 11.05 -22.42 -24.32
N ALA A 69 12.26 -22.78 -23.90
CA ALA A 69 12.68 -24.16 -23.85
C ALA A 69 11.98 -25.01 -22.79
N ALA A 70 11.70 -24.43 -21.60
CA ALA A 70 11.10 -25.16 -20.49
C ALA A 70 9.59 -25.38 -20.67
N PHE A 71 8.90 -24.43 -21.33
CA PHE A 71 7.44 -24.41 -21.44
C PHE A 71 6.94 -24.44 -22.91
N ASP A 72 7.81 -24.64 -23.88
CA ASP A 72 7.44 -24.66 -25.32
C ASP A 72 6.57 -23.45 -25.70
N LEU A 73 7.07 -22.23 -25.37
CA LEU A 73 6.38 -20.96 -25.62
C LEU A 73 7.04 -20.21 -26.76
N ASP A 74 6.23 -19.62 -27.64
CA ASP A 74 6.66 -18.66 -28.65
C ASP A 74 6.67 -17.26 -28.02
N ILE A 75 7.80 -16.84 -27.46
CA ILE A 75 7.96 -15.53 -26.78
C ILE A 75 8.64 -14.57 -27.75
N ARG A 76 7.98 -13.46 -28.04
CA ARG A 76 8.46 -12.43 -28.98
C ARG A 76 8.58 -11.10 -28.25
N THR A 77 9.82 -10.72 -27.92
CA THR A 77 10.17 -9.44 -27.30
C THR A 77 10.42 -8.35 -28.35
N GLY A 78 10.39 -7.06 -27.92
CA GLY A 78 10.55 -5.92 -28.81
C GLY A 78 9.42 -5.80 -29.85
N GLN A 79 8.23 -6.29 -29.51
CA GLN A 79 7.06 -6.26 -30.39
C GLN A 79 5.82 -5.78 -29.64
N THR A 80 5.02 -4.97 -30.29
CA THR A 80 3.83 -4.36 -29.67
C THR A 80 2.57 -4.81 -30.44
N VAL A 81 1.55 -5.24 -29.70
CA VAL A 81 0.21 -5.39 -30.25
C VAL A 81 -0.42 -4.00 -30.33
N THR A 82 -0.77 -3.57 -31.54
CA THR A 82 -1.30 -2.22 -31.80
C THR A 82 -2.79 -2.20 -32.13
N ASP A 83 -3.36 -3.32 -32.55
CA ASP A 83 -4.78 -3.44 -32.85
C ASP A 83 -5.29 -4.87 -32.63
N ILE A 84 -6.56 -5.00 -32.29
CA ILE A 84 -7.26 -6.27 -32.09
C ILE A 84 -8.57 -6.24 -32.86
N SER A 85 -8.88 -7.32 -33.57
CA SER A 85 -10.15 -7.56 -34.24
C SER A 85 -10.85 -8.77 -33.62
N PRO A 86 -11.73 -8.60 -32.64
CA PRO A 86 -12.40 -9.70 -31.95
C PRO A 86 -13.28 -10.54 -32.90
N GLU A 87 -13.98 -9.90 -33.84
CA GLU A 87 -14.83 -10.59 -34.80
C GLU A 87 -14.03 -11.51 -35.78
N ALA A 88 -12.81 -11.07 -36.15
CA ALA A 88 -11.93 -11.81 -37.03
C ALA A 88 -10.96 -12.74 -36.27
N GLN A 89 -10.89 -12.58 -34.93
CA GLN A 89 -9.94 -13.26 -34.05
C GLN A 89 -8.48 -13.10 -34.50
N HIS A 90 -8.09 -11.86 -34.79
CA HIS A 90 -6.74 -11.48 -35.16
C HIS A 90 -6.26 -10.27 -34.34
N ALA A 91 -4.96 -10.23 -34.10
CA ALA A 91 -4.25 -9.07 -33.54
C ALA A 91 -3.16 -8.61 -34.51
N THR A 92 -2.98 -7.30 -34.64
CA THR A 92 -1.88 -6.68 -35.39
C THR A 92 -0.70 -6.51 -34.48
N VAL A 93 0.46 -6.98 -34.88
CA VAL A 93 1.72 -6.90 -34.15
C VAL A 93 2.72 -6.05 -34.94
N GLU A 94 3.28 -5.05 -34.31
CA GLU A 94 4.34 -4.19 -34.84
C GLU A 94 5.67 -4.51 -34.14
N PRO A 95 6.62 -5.15 -34.83
CA PRO A 95 7.99 -5.30 -34.32
C PRO A 95 8.71 -3.96 -34.29
N ARG A 96 9.62 -3.75 -33.30
CA ARG A 96 10.52 -2.60 -33.25
C ARG A 96 11.31 -2.43 -34.55
N ASP A 97 11.72 -3.57 -35.14
CA ASP A 97 12.41 -3.64 -36.45
C ASP A 97 11.66 -4.62 -37.36
N GLY A 98 11.00 -4.11 -38.40
CA GLY A 98 10.29 -4.98 -39.36
C GLY A 98 8.97 -4.40 -39.85
N GLU A 99 8.22 -5.21 -40.57
CA GLU A 99 6.87 -4.87 -41.04
C GLU A 99 5.83 -5.43 -40.05
N ALA A 100 4.73 -4.72 -39.85
CA ALA A 100 3.58 -5.20 -39.10
C ALA A 100 3.00 -6.48 -39.72
N TYR A 101 2.51 -7.37 -38.88
CA TYR A 101 1.90 -8.63 -39.30
C TYR A 101 0.70 -8.99 -38.40
N GLU A 102 -0.13 -9.90 -38.89
CA GLU A 102 -1.31 -10.37 -38.15
C GLU A 102 -1.05 -11.72 -37.50
N LEU A 103 -1.54 -11.90 -36.26
CA LEU A 103 -1.61 -13.16 -35.53
C LEU A 103 -3.07 -13.54 -35.29
N ALA A 104 -3.43 -14.77 -35.67
CA ALA A 104 -4.72 -15.34 -35.31
C ALA A 104 -4.70 -15.90 -33.89
N TYR A 105 -5.86 -15.90 -33.24
CA TYR A 105 -6.04 -16.49 -31.92
C TYR A 105 -7.43 -17.13 -31.77
N ASP A 106 -7.54 -18.18 -30.96
CA ASP A 106 -8.81 -18.71 -30.46
C ASP A 106 -9.18 -18.03 -29.12
N GLU A 107 -8.17 -17.69 -28.30
CA GLU A 107 -8.28 -16.99 -27.04
C GLU A 107 -7.20 -15.91 -26.95
N LEU A 108 -7.55 -14.75 -26.43
CA LEU A 108 -6.66 -13.62 -26.20
C LEU A 108 -6.59 -13.30 -24.70
N VAL A 109 -5.40 -12.99 -24.20
CA VAL A 109 -5.21 -12.53 -22.81
C VAL A 109 -4.54 -11.16 -22.83
N LEU A 110 -5.23 -10.15 -22.33
CA LEU A 110 -4.69 -8.82 -22.10
C LEU A 110 -3.98 -8.80 -20.74
N ALA A 111 -2.66 -8.80 -20.76
CA ALA A 111 -1.78 -8.68 -19.60
C ALA A 111 -0.92 -7.42 -19.72
N THR A 112 -1.52 -6.33 -20.21
CA THR A 112 -0.85 -5.07 -20.60
C THR A 112 -0.29 -4.30 -19.42
N GLY A 113 -0.76 -4.60 -18.19
CA GLY A 113 -0.27 -4.02 -16.97
C GLY A 113 -0.70 -2.57 -16.76
N ALA A 114 0.14 -1.80 -16.07
CA ALA A 114 -0.04 -0.39 -15.82
C ALA A 114 1.18 0.40 -16.29
N GLU A 115 1.02 1.70 -16.45
CA GLU A 115 2.09 2.63 -16.79
C GLU A 115 2.19 3.77 -15.77
N PRO A 116 3.36 4.41 -15.64
CA PRO A 116 3.52 5.56 -14.77
C PRO A 116 2.55 6.69 -15.14
N LEU A 117 1.93 7.27 -14.14
CA LEU A 117 1.15 8.49 -14.30
C LEU A 117 2.13 9.66 -14.30
N VAL A 118 2.33 10.29 -15.46
CA VAL A 118 3.16 11.50 -15.59
C VAL A 118 2.23 12.70 -15.71
N PRO A 119 2.28 13.66 -14.75
CA PRO A 119 1.51 14.89 -14.86
C PRO A 119 1.82 15.64 -16.17
N PRO A 120 0.80 16.24 -16.83
CA PRO A 120 0.97 16.83 -18.16
C PRO A 120 1.98 17.98 -18.27
N MET A 121 2.39 18.57 -17.13
CA MET A 121 3.41 19.60 -17.09
C MET A 121 4.84 19.06 -17.16
N PHE A 122 5.04 17.76 -17.00
CA PHE A 122 6.34 17.13 -17.07
C PHE A 122 6.49 16.36 -18.39
N ASP A 123 7.70 16.41 -18.94
CA ASP A 123 8.07 15.65 -20.14
C ASP A 123 9.43 14.97 -19.89
N PRO A 124 9.42 13.80 -19.23
CA PRO A 124 10.66 13.09 -18.93
C PRO A 124 11.43 12.67 -20.18
N GLU A 125 10.76 12.45 -21.32
CA GLU A 125 11.44 12.08 -22.57
C GLU A 125 12.24 13.24 -23.17
N ALA A 126 11.92 14.49 -22.82
CA ALA A 126 12.62 15.69 -23.28
C ALA A 126 13.82 16.08 -22.39
N MET A 127 14.01 15.42 -21.23
CA MET A 127 15.04 15.75 -20.25
C MET A 127 15.89 14.50 -19.92
N GLU A 128 17.22 14.59 -20.08
CA GLU A 128 18.12 13.44 -19.92
C GLU A 128 18.17 12.92 -18.46
N GLY A 129 18.09 13.83 -17.47
CA GLY A 129 18.12 13.53 -16.04
C GLY A 129 16.76 13.24 -15.39
N CYS A 130 15.65 13.15 -16.18
CA CYS A 130 14.30 12.95 -15.66
C CYS A 130 13.73 11.59 -16.09
N HIS A 131 13.29 10.79 -15.14
CA HIS A 131 12.90 9.41 -15.35
C HIS A 131 11.57 9.05 -14.70
N THR A 132 10.98 7.98 -15.19
CA THR A 132 10.01 7.14 -14.47
C THR A 132 10.64 5.77 -14.20
N LEU A 133 10.10 4.99 -13.27
CA LEU A 133 10.61 3.66 -12.95
C LEU A 133 9.52 2.60 -13.14
N ARG A 134 9.59 1.83 -14.23
CA ARG A 134 8.60 0.78 -14.53
C ARG A 134 9.22 -0.48 -15.15
N THR A 135 10.28 -0.34 -15.93
CA THR A 135 10.92 -1.42 -16.69
C THR A 135 12.35 -1.66 -16.21
N VAL A 136 12.94 -2.77 -16.62
CA VAL A 136 14.37 -3.05 -16.36
C VAL A 136 15.24 -1.99 -17.04
N GLU A 137 14.84 -1.56 -18.23
CA GLU A 137 15.53 -0.52 -19.01
C GLU A 137 15.53 0.81 -18.25
N ASP A 138 14.41 1.18 -17.60
CA ASP A 138 14.33 2.38 -16.76
C ASP A 138 15.31 2.27 -15.57
N ALA A 139 15.26 1.16 -14.84
CA ALA A 139 16.13 0.95 -13.67
C ALA A 139 17.62 0.99 -14.03
N VAL A 140 18.00 0.37 -15.16
CA VAL A 140 19.38 0.40 -15.68
C VAL A 140 19.77 1.82 -16.13
N GLY A 141 18.86 2.53 -16.79
CA GLY A 141 19.07 3.93 -17.20
C GLY A 141 19.31 4.85 -16.01
N ILE A 142 18.45 4.79 -15.00
CA ILE A 142 18.61 5.52 -13.73
C ILE A 142 19.92 5.11 -13.05
N GLY A 143 20.19 3.81 -12.93
CA GLY A 143 21.40 3.29 -12.28
C GLY A 143 22.71 3.78 -12.91
N GLN A 144 22.72 4.07 -14.21
CA GLN A 144 23.89 4.66 -14.87
C GLN A 144 24.12 6.13 -14.47
N GLN A 145 23.05 6.88 -14.22
CA GLN A 145 23.13 8.28 -13.80
C GLN A 145 23.37 8.43 -12.29
N VAL A 146 22.81 7.51 -11.49
CA VAL A 146 23.06 7.44 -10.04
C VAL A 146 24.54 7.50 -9.70
N ALA A 147 25.41 6.89 -10.50
CA ALA A 147 26.86 6.86 -10.24
C ALA A 147 27.54 8.26 -10.23
N ASP A 148 26.96 9.23 -10.93
CA ASP A 148 27.51 10.57 -11.11
C ASP A 148 26.67 11.68 -10.44
N ALA A 149 25.46 11.36 -9.93
CA ALA A 149 24.57 12.30 -9.25
C ALA A 149 25.03 12.57 -7.80
N GLU A 150 24.77 13.77 -7.28
CA GLU A 150 24.91 14.13 -5.87
C GLU A 150 23.51 14.40 -5.26
N ASP A 151 22.68 15.21 -5.93
CA ASP A 151 21.33 15.62 -5.51
C ASP A 151 20.25 14.93 -6.34
N ALA A 152 19.30 14.28 -5.69
CA ALA A 152 18.18 13.60 -6.33
C ALA A 152 16.80 14.12 -5.83
N LEU A 153 15.85 14.25 -6.75
CA LEU A 153 14.45 14.58 -6.46
C LEU A 153 13.55 13.41 -6.82
N VAL A 154 12.71 12.99 -5.89
CA VAL A 154 11.61 12.06 -6.12
C VAL A 154 10.29 12.83 -6.02
N ILE A 155 9.51 12.81 -7.10
CA ILE A 155 8.19 13.46 -7.17
C ILE A 155 7.12 12.42 -6.91
N GLY A 156 6.49 12.50 -5.73
CA GLY A 156 5.48 11.58 -5.24
C GLY A 156 5.93 10.78 -4.02
N GLY A 157 5.14 10.83 -2.94
CA GLY A 157 5.36 10.18 -1.65
C GLY A 157 4.56 8.88 -1.47
N GLY A 158 4.18 8.20 -2.56
CA GLY A 158 3.59 6.86 -2.52
C GLY A 158 4.63 5.75 -2.33
N TYR A 159 4.19 4.47 -2.30
CA TYR A 159 5.07 3.31 -2.09
C TYR A 159 6.32 3.32 -2.98
N ILE A 160 6.14 3.46 -4.30
CA ILE A 160 7.25 3.41 -5.27
C ILE A 160 8.20 4.60 -5.04
N GLY A 161 7.64 5.80 -4.79
CA GLY A 161 8.46 6.98 -4.55
C GLY A 161 9.32 6.86 -3.31
N ILE A 162 8.76 6.35 -2.22
CA ILE A 162 9.51 6.14 -0.97
C ILE A 162 10.58 5.07 -1.15
N GLU A 163 10.27 3.92 -1.81
CA GLU A 163 11.26 2.88 -2.11
C GLU A 163 12.39 3.40 -3.01
N VAL A 164 12.09 4.24 -4.01
CA VAL A 164 13.11 4.91 -4.84
C VAL A 164 13.96 5.84 -3.99
N ALA A 165 13.35 6.68 -3.16
CA ALA A 165 14.05 7.64 -2.31
C ALA A 165 14.97 6.94 -1.30
N GLU A 166 14.48 5.87 -0.64
CA GLU A 166 15.29 5.04 0.25
C GLU A 166 16.53 4.50 -0.47
N ASN A 167 16.33 3.88 -1.64
CA ASN A 167 17.43 3.24 -2.35
C ASN A 167 18.43 4.25 -2.94
N LEU A 168 18.00 5.44 -3.35
CA LEU A 168 18.90 6.54 -3.73
C LEU A 168 19.67 7.06 -2.51
N HIS A 169 19.02 7.20 -1.36
CA HIS A 169 19.68 7.61 -0.12
C HIS A 169 20.70 6.57 0.36
N GLU A 170 20.35 5.27 0.31
CA GLU A 170 21.29 4.17 0.63
C GLU A 170 22.48 4.12 -0.34
N ALA A 171 22.30 4.54 -1.59
CA ALA A 171 23.38 4.72 -2.56
C ALA A 171 24.28 5.93 -2.25
N GLY A 172 23.89 6.81 -1.34
CA GLY A 172 24.69 7.94 -0.82
C GLY A 172 24.33 9.29 -1.40
N HIS A 173 23.13 9.46 -1.97
CA HIS A 173 22.66 10.73 -2.53
C HIS A 173 21.93 11.57 -1.49
N ASP A 174 21.96 12.89 -1.67
CA ASP A 174 21.09 13.82 -0.97
C ASP A 174 19.71 13.81 -1.65
N VAL A 175 18.70 13.25 -0.96
CA VAL A 175 17.37 13.00 -1.55
C VAL A 175 16.32 13.95 -1.00
N VAL A 176 15.50 14.49 -1.92
CA VAL A 176 14.27 15.22 -1.62
C VAL A 176 13.09 14.40 -2.12
N ILE A 177 12.07 14.21 -1.28
CA ILE A 177 10.75 13.75 -1.69
C ILE A 177 9.82 14.96 -1.73
N ALA A 178 9.17 15.19 -2.87
CA ALA A 178 8.14 16.23 -3.02
C ALA A 178 6.77 15.57 -3.25
N GLU A 179 5.90 15.64 -2.23
CA GLU A 179 4.53 15.13 -2.29
C GLU A 179 3.54 16.31 -2.40
N LEU A 180 2.60 16.21 -3.33
CA LEU A 180 1.58 17.24 -3.57
C LEU A 180 0.55 17.30 -2.44
N LEU A 181 0.17 16.15 -1.90
CA LEU A 181 -0.81 16.03 -0.84
C LEU A 181 -0.14 16.27 0.52
N GLU A 182 -0.96 16.49 1.54
CA GLU A 182 -0.50 16.91 2.88
C GLU A 182 0.17 15.78 3.67
N GLN A 183 0.27 14.58 3.11
CA GLN A 183 0.90 13.42 3.75
C GLN A 183 1.49 12.43 2.75
N VAL A 184 2.40 11.57 3.22
CA VAL A 184 2.87 10.39 2.46
C VAL A 184 1.83 9.28 2.43
N MET A 185 1.89 8.41 1.41
CA MET A 185 0.96 7.27 1.23
C MET A 185 -0.53 7.65 1.41
N PRO A 186 -1.01 8.76 0.83
CA PRO A 186 -2.31 9.35 1.16
C PRO A 186 -3.50 8.42 0.89
N ASN A 187 -3.40 7.56 -0.13
CA ASN A 187 -4.46 6.61 -0.49
C ASN A 187 -4.45 5.32 0.36
N THR A 188 -3.54 5.22 1.34
CA THR A 188 -3.27 3.97 2.05
C THR A 188 -3.29 4.12 3.55
N LEU A 189 -2.75 5.22 4.06
CA LEU A 189 -2.63 5.50 5.48
C LEU A 189 -3.55 6.64 5.91
N GLY A 190 -4.08 6.56 7.12
CA GLY A 190 -4.64 7.73 7.80
C GLY A 190 -3.52 8.68 8.23
N GLU A 191 -3.87 9.96 8.41
CA GLU A 191 -2.94 11.05 8.72
C GLU A 191 -1.99 10.71 9.90
N GLU A 192 -2.52 10.20 10.99
CA GLU A 192 -1.75 9.87 12.19
C GLU A 192 -0.82 8.65 12.03
N MET A 193 -1.11 7.76 11.05
CA MET A 193 -0.23 6.67 10.69
C MET A 193 0.84 7.14 9.70
N ALA A 194 0.48 8.00 8.76
CA ALA A 194 1.42 8.64 7.84
C ALA A 194 2.48 9.45 8.58
N ALA A 195 2.10 10.23 9.60
CA ALA A 195 3.01 11.01 10.43
C ALA A 195 4.14 10.17 11.06
N LEU A 196 3.88 8.90 11.43
CA LEU A 196 4.93 7.99 11.93
C LEU A 196 5.97 7.65 10.85
N VAL A 197 5.51 7.50 9.62
CA VAL A 197 6.37 7.23 8.46
C VAL A 197 7.18 8.48 8.10
N GLU A 198 6.56 9.64 8.13
CA GLU A 198 7.19 10.93 7.84
C GLU A 198 8.29 11.26 8.85
N GLU A 199 8.00 11.17 10.16
CA GLU A 199 9.01 11.35 11.22
C GLU A 199 10.20 10.40 11.01
N HIS A 200 9.93 9.17 10.57
CA HIS A 200 11.00 8.20 10.31
C HIS A 200 11.84 8.53 9.08
N ILE A 201 11.21 8.91 7.96
CA ILE A 201 11.91 9.32 6.73
C ILE A 201 12.83 10.51 7.00
N GLU A 202 12.34 11.53 7.72
CA GLU A 202 13.14 12.70 8.09
C GLU A 202 14.28 12.35 9.04
N ALA A 203 14.05 11.42 10.00
CA ALA A 203 15.10 10.95 10.92
C ALA A 203 16.22 10.21 10.20
N GLN A 204 15.97 9.60 9.04
CA GLN A 204 17.00 9.01 8.18
C GLN A 204 17.80 10.06 7.41
N GLY A 205 17.34 11.31 7.33
CA GLY A 205 18.06 12.42 6.68
C GLY A 205 17.56 12.75 5.27
N VAL A 206 16.42 12.20 4.85
CA VAL A 206 15.74 12.58 3.60
C VAL A 206 14.96 13.87 3.81
N ASP A 207 15.06 14.81 2.88
CA ASP A 207 14.31 16.09 2.90
C ASP A 207 12.89 15.83 2.36
N LEU A 208 11.94 15.59 3.28
CA LEU A 208 10.53 15.34 2.94
C LEU A 208 9.76 16.67 2.85
N ARG A 209 9.00 16.83 1.75
CA ARG A 209 8.16 18.00 1.47
C ARG A 209 6.76 17.54 1.11
N VAL A 210 5.88 17.44 2.11
CA VAL A 210 4.44 17.23 1.91
C VAL A 210 3.72 18.56 1.69
N GLY A 211 2.54 18.55 1.08
CA GLY A 211 1.81 19.78 0.72
C GLY A 211 2.56 20.70 -0.26
N SER A 212 3.63 20.21 -0.88
CA SER A 212 4.54 21.00 -1.69
C SER A 212 4.92 20.29 -3.00
N GLY A 213 3.96 20.14 -3.90
CA GLY A 213 4.19 19.54 -5.21
C GLY A 213 5.19 20.34 -6.07
N VAL A 214 5.67 19.72 -7.12
CA VAL A 214 6.53 20.35 -8.15
C VAL A 214 5.63 20.92 -9.26
N GLU A 215 5.79 22.20 -9.60
CA GLU A 215 4.99 22.87 -10.63
C GLU A 215 5.66 22.82 -12.02
N ALA A 216 7.00 22.84 -12.07
CA ALA A 216 7.74 22.82 -13.34
C ALA A 216 9.13 22.21 -13.16
N LEU A 217 9.60 21.58 -14.25
CA LEU A 217 10.97 21.11 -14.42
C LEU A 217 11.60 21.81 -15.61
N THR A 218 12.88 22.20 -15.48
CA THR A 218 13.63 22.82 -16.58
C THR A 218 15.05 22.30 -16.56
N GLU A 219 15.48 21.67 -17.64
CA GLU A 219 16.85 21.20 -17.82
C GLU A 219 17.78 22.33 -18.28
N ALA A 220 18.95 22.41 -17.69
CA ALA A 220 20.02 23.34 -18.06
C ALA A 220 20.99 22.72 -19.09
N ASP A 221 21.83 23.53 -19.72
CA ASP A 221 22.82 23.07 -20.72
C ASP A 221 23.84 22.05 -20.18
N ASP A 222 24.01 21.97 -18.86
CA ASP A 222 24.91 21.03 -18.19
C ASP A 222 24.24 19.72 -17.77
N GLY A 223 22.94 19.57 -18.08
CA GLY A 223 22.14 18.37 -17.78
C GLY A 223 21.48 18.38 -16.40
N THR A 224 21.73 19.41 -15.57
CA THR A 224 21.03 19.53 -14.28
C THR A 224 19.59 20.00 -14.47
N ILE A 225 18.68 19.59 -13.58
CA ILE A 225 17.26 19.90 -13.64
C ILE A 225 16.88 20.85 -12.50
N THR A 226 16.36 22.01 -12.84
CA THR A 226 15.77 22.94 -11.88
C THR A 226 14.30 22.61 -11.70
N ALA A 227 13.90 22.26 -10.48
CA ALA A 227 12.50 22.09 -10.07
C ALA A 227 11.98 23.37 -9.43
N THR A 228 10.81 23.84 -9.89
CA THR A 228 10.03 24.90 -9.24
C THR A 228 9.00 24.24 -8.33
N MET A 229 9.13 24.46 -7.03
CA MET A 229 8.21 23.94 -6.02
C MET A 229 6.92 24.77 -5.95
N GLY A 230 5.83 24.20 -5.44
CA GLY A 230 4.55 24.90 -5.26
C GLY A 230 4.63 26.17 -4.41
N SER A 231 5.65 26.31 -3.57
CA SER A 231 5.99 27.54 -2.84
C SER A 231 6.61 28.64 -3.72
N GLY A 232 6.95 28.35 -4.97
CA GLY A 232 7.71 29.19 -5.87
C GLY A 232 9.24 29.16 -5.61
N ALA A 233 9.71 28.32 -4.72
CA ALA A 233 11.16 28.10 -4.51
C ALA A 233 11.72 27.24 -5.65
N GLU A 234 12.94 27.54 -6.06
CA GLU A 234 13.67 26.75 -7.07
C GLU A 234 14.82 25.99 -6.42
N ARG A 235 14.99 24.73 -6.80
CA ARG A 235 16.14 23.89 -6.43
C ARG A 235 16.60 23.08 -7.64
N THR A 236 17.91 22.87 -7.74
CA THR A 236 18.53 22.14 -8.86
C THR A 236 18.95 20.75 -8.39
N PHE A 237 18.77 19.76 -9.27
CA PHE A 237 19.04 18.35 -9.04
C PHE A 237 19.78 17.73 -10.23
N ASP A 238 20.57 16.70 -9.96
CA ASP A 238 21.25 15.92 -10.99
C ASP A 238 20.32 14.81 -11.55
N LEU A 239 19.39 14.33 -10.72
CA LEU A 239 18.49 13.25 -11.04
C LEU A 239 17.07 13.58 -10.55
N VAL A 240 16.07 13.35 -11.40
CA VAL A 240 14.65 13.45 -11.03
C VAL A 240 13.94 12.15 -11.38
N VAL A 241 13.21 11.58 -10.41
CA VAL A 241 12.35 10.40 -10.62
C VAL A 241 10.90 10.76 -10.34
N ILE A 242 10.04 10.61 -11.36
CA ILE A 242 8.59 10.86 -11.25
C ILE A 242 7.89 9.58 -10.82
N SER A 243 7.27 9.61 -9.63
CA SER A 243 6.56 8.49 -8.99
C SER A 243 5.18 8.90 -8.47
N THR A 244 4.42 9.67 -9.28
CA THR A 244 3.11 10.22 -8.92
C THR A 244 1.96 9.23 -9.04
N GLY A 245 2.25 7.94 -9.12
CA GLY A 245 1.30 6.85 -9.24
C GLY A 245 1.37 6.14 -10.60
N VAL A 246 0.39 5.27 -10.81
CA VAL A 246 0.26 4.47 -12.03
C VAL A 246 -1.18 4.53 -12.55
N ARG A 247 -1.38 4.20 -13.84
CA ARG A 247 -2.70 4.00 -14.44
C ARG A 247 -2.73 2.70 -15.24
N PRO A 248 -3.88 2.03 -15.34
CA PRO A 248 -3.98 0.81 -16.13
C PRO A 248 -3.77 1.10 -17.61
N ARG A 249 -3.04 0.21 -18.32
CA ARG A 249 -2.80 0.32 -19.76
C ARG A 249 -3.88 -0.42 -20.51
N THR A 250 -4.92 0.31 -20.94
CA THR A 250 -6.18 -0.25 -21.45
C THR A 250 -6.58 0.25 -22.84
N GLU A 251 -5.67 0.90 -23.59
CA GLU A 251 -5.94 1.44 -24.92
C GLU A 251 -6.40 0.36 -25.90
N LEU A 252 -5.82 -0.84 -25.83
CA LEU A 252 -6.27 -1.98 -26.66
C LEU A 252 -7.68 -2.45 -26.29
N ALA A 253 -8.01 -2.46 -25.01
CA ALA A 253 -9.34 -2.83 -24.54
C ALA A 253 -10.40 -1.79 -24.95
N ASP A 254 -10.09 -0.52 -24.80
CA ASP A 254 -10.96 0.59 -25.23
C ASP A 254 -11.19 0.58 -26.75
N SER A 255 -10.13 0.32 -27.54
CA SER A 255 -10.21 0.29 -29.01
C SER A 255 -11.19 -0.75 -29.55
N VAL A 256 -11.43 -1.83 -28.81
CA VAL A 256 -12.38 -2.90 -29.18
C VAL A 256 -13.70 -2.80 -28.43
N GLY A 257 -13.91 -1.72 -27.66
CA GLY A 257 -15.15 -1.41 -26.97
C GLY A 257 -15.42 -2.25 -25.73
N LEU A 258 -14.36 -2.78 -25.07
CA LEU A 258 -14.53 -3.35 -23.73
C LEU A 258 -14.90 -2.28 -22.71
N ASP A 259 -15.75 -2.64 -21.77
CA ASP A 259 -16.08 -1.77 -20.65
C ASP A 259 -14.83 -1.44 -19.82
N LEU A 260 -14.75 -0.22 -19.32
CA LEU A 260 -13.74 0.23 -18.37
C LEU A 260 -14.42 0.77 -17.09
N THR A 261 -13.76 0.65 -15.96
CA THR A 261 -14.18 1.25 -14.70
C THR A 261 -13.84 2.73 -14.65
N ASP A 262 -14.29 3.46 -13.62
CA ASP A 262 -13.94 4.88 -13.42
C ASP A 262 -12.42 5.08 -13.24
N SER A 263 -11.71 4.07 -12.70
CA SER A 263 -10.24 4.06 -12.63
C SER A 263 -9.56 3.76 -13.97
N GLY A 264 -10.31 3.47 -15.02
CA GLY A 264 -9.81 3.10 -16.35
C GLY A 264 -9.40 1.63 -16.46
N ALA A 265 -9.57 0.79 -15.43
CA ALA A 265 -9.23 -0.63 -15.47
C ALA A 265 -10.30 -1.47 -16.17
N ILE A 266 -9.91 -2.61 -16.74
CA ILE A 266 -10.82 -3.57 -17.40
C ILE A 266 -11.58 -4.35 -16.32
N PRO A 267 -12.93 -4.24 -16.19
CA PRO A 267 -13.68 -5.07 -15.26
C PRO A 267 -13.73 -6.52 -15.74
N VAL A 268 -13.31 -7.45 -14.88
CA VAL A 268 -13.37 -8.89 -15.16
C VAL A 268 -14.24 -9.62 -14.13
N ASP A 269 -14.75 -10.80 -14.53
CA ASP A 269 -15.40 -11.69 -13.58
C ASP A 269 -14.39 -12.48 -12.74
N ASN A 270 -14.84 -13.35 -11.86
CA ASN A 270 -13.98 -14.17 -11.02
C ASN A 270 -13.20 -15.28 -11.79
N ARG A 271 -13.37 -15.38 -13.12
CA ARG A 271 -12.62 -16.24 -14.04
C ARG A 271 -11.71 -15.45 -14.96
N MET A 272 -11.56 -14.15 -14.71
CA MET A 272 -10.77 -13.22 -15.53
C MET A 272 -11.35 -12.98 -16.95
N ARG A 273 -12.64 -13.24 -17.16
CA ARG A 273 -13.31 -12.98 -18.43
C ARG A 273 -13.74 -11.53 -18.50
N THR A 274 -13.54 -10.94 -19.69
CA THR A 274 -14.10 -9.63 -20.04
C THR A 274 -15.53 -9.77 -20.56
N THR A 275 -16.11 -8.67 -21.05
CA THR A 275 -17.40 -8.69 -21.74
C THR A 275 -17.33 -9.37 -23.12
N GLU A 276 -16.14 -9.51 -23.70
CA GLU A 276 -15.90 -10.22 -24.97
C GLU A 276 -15.49 -11.69 -24.70
N PRO A 277 -16.27 -12.68 -25.13
CA PRO A 277 -16.09 -14.08 -24.71
C PRO A 277 -14.72 -14.70 -25.00
N ALA A 278 -14.01 -14.24 -26.05
CA ALA A 278 -12.70 -14.74 -26.45
C ALA A 278 -11.54 -13.95 -25.84
N ILE A 279 -11.84 -12.99 -24.96
CA ILE A 279 -10.83 -12.10 -24.36
C ILE A 279 -10.87 -12.20 -22.84
N HIS A 280 -9.76 -12.65 -22.27
CA HIS A 280 -9.46 -12.56 -20.83
C HIS A 280 -8.57 -11.35 -20.58
N ALA A 281 -8.59 -10.81 -19.35
CA ALA A 281 -7.65 -9.79 -18.94
C ALA A 281 -7.15 -10.07 -17.51
N VAL A 282 -5.87 -9.76 -17.24
CA VAL A 282 -5.18 -10.09 -15.99
C VAL A 282 -4.12 -9.04 -15.61
N GLY A 283 -3.76 -8.98 -14.34
CA GLY A 283 -2.69 -8.13 -13.81
C GLY A 283 -3.12 -6.68 -13.62
N ASP A 284 -2.16 -5.77 -13.58
CA ASP A 284 -2.38 -4.36 -13.23
C ASP A 284 -3.33 -3.60 -14.18
N ALA A 285 -3.80 -4.24 -15.26
CA ALA A 285 -4.79 -3.66 -16.18
C ALA A 285 -6.25 -3.90 -15.76
N VAL A 286 -6.52 -4.76 -14.76
CA VAL A 286 -7.87 -5.23 -14.46
C VAL A 286 -8.40 -4.76 -13.12
N ALA A 287 -9.73 -4.64 -13.03
CA ALA A 287 -10.47 -4.54 -11.78
C ALA A 287 -11.19 -5.87 -11.50
N VAL A 288 -10.90 -6.47 -10.35
CA VAL A 288 -11.36 -7.79 -9.92
C VAL A 288 -12.39 -7.69 -8.80
N PRO A 289 -13.23 -8.74 -8.56
CA PRO A 289 -14.16 -8.76 -7.44
C PRO A 289 -13.46 -8.50 -6.09
N SER A 290 -14.04 -7.63 -5.26
CA SER A 290 -13.54 -7.25 -3.94
C SER A 290 -14.42 -7.80 -2.82
N VAL A 291 -13.84 -8.02 -1.64
CA VAL A 291 -14.58 -8.38 -0.42
C VAL A 291 -15.49 -7.23 0.05
N PHE A 292 -15.10 -6.00 -0.20
CA PHE A 292 -15.77 -4.81 0.34
C PHE A 292 -16.68 -4.07 -0.63
N GLY A 293 -16.65 -4.42 -1.93
CA GLY A 293 -17.42 -3.76 -2.95
C GLY A 293 -17.65 -4.65 -4.16
N GLU A 294 -18.05 -4.05 -5.27
CA GLU A 294 -18.22 -4.83 -6.49
C GLU A 294 -16.86 -5.26 -7.07
N ARG A 295 -15.91 -4.32 -7.17
CA ARG A 295 -14.57 -4.54 -7.71
C ARG A 295 -13.55 -3.59 -7.11
N SER A 296 -12.28 -4.02 -7.13
CA SER A 296 -11.10 -3.22 -6.76
C SER A 296 -10.04 -3.31 -7.86
N TRP A 297 -9.32 -2.21 -8.09
CA TRP A 297 -8.14 -2.17 -8.94
C TRP A 297 -6.90 -2.19 -8.07
N ILE A 298 -6.16 -3.30 -8.10
CA ILE A 298 -5.03 -3.57 -7.20
C ILE A 298 -3.79 -3.92 -8.03
N PRO A 299 -2.98 -2.94 -8.45
CA PRO A 299 -1.80 -3.16 -9.28
C PRO A 299 -0.63 -3.75 -8.46
N LEU A 300 -0.80 -4.98 -7.96
CA LEU A 300 0.18 -5.70 -7.13
C LEU A 300 0.53 -7.06 -7.72
N GLY A 301 1.78 -7.50 -7.53
CA GLY A 301 2.29 -8.75 -8.08
C GLY A 301 1.61 -10.02 -7.52
N GLY A 302 1.13 -10.00 -6.29
CA GLY A 302 0.41 -11.11 -5.67
C GLY A 302 -0.91 -11.44 -6.40
N PRO A 303 -1.86 -10.48 -6.51
CA PRO A 303 -3.06 -10.62 -7.33
C PRO A 303 -2.75 -11.00 -8.78
N ALA A 304 -1.85 -10.29 -9.46
CA ALA A 304 -1.48 -10.51 -10.85
C ALA A 304 -1.10 -11.99 -11.15
N ASN A 305 -0.32 -12.61 -10.26
CA ASN A 305 0.04 -14.03 -10.42
C ASN A 305 -1.14 -14.99 -10.22
N ARG A 306 -2.05 -14.69 -9.27
CA ARG A 306 -3.26 -15.52 -9.03
C ARG A 306 -4.24 -15.39 -10.19
N GLU A 307 -4.45 -14.21 -10.70
CA GLU A 307 -5.27 -13.90 -11.87
C GLU A 307 -4.79 -14.65 -13.11
N GLY A 308 -3.50 -14.59 -13.43
CA GLY A 308 -2.92 -15.33 -14.53
C GLY A 308 -3.13 -16.84 -14.41
N ARG A 309 -3.04 -17.38 -13.19
CA ARG A 309 -3.35 -18.80 -12.94
C ARG A 309 -4.81 -19.14 -13.22
N VAL A 310 -5.75 -18.29 -12.77
CA VAL A 310 -7.19 -18.50 -12.95
C VAL A 310 -7.58 -18.40 -14.43
N ALA A 311 -7.11 -17.38 -15.14
CA ALA A 311 -7.31 -17.22 -16.58
C ALA A 311 -6.84 -18.45 -17.35
N ALA A 312 -5.63 -18.95 -17.06
CA ALA A 312 -5.11 -20.15 -17.70
C ALA A 312 -5.96 -21.39 -17.43
N ASN A 313 -6.46 -21.58 -16.22
CA ASN A 313 -7.33 -22.68 -15.86
C ASN A 313 -8.68 -22.60 -16.60
N ASP A 314 -9.27 -21.40 -16.69
CA ASP A 314 -10.52 -21.18 -17.44
C ASP A 314 -10.35 -21.46 -18.95
N ILE A 315 -9.28 -20.92 -19.56
CA ILE A 315 -8.93 -21.19 -20.97
C ILE A 315 -8.75 -22.69 -21.25
N ALA A 316 -8.15 -23.43 -20.30
CA ALA A 316 -7.98 -24.88 -20.39
C ALA A 316 -9.27 -25.68 -20.08
N GLY A 317 -10.37 -25.01 -19.73
CA GLY A 317 -11.67 -25.63 -19.43
C GLY A 317 -11.78 -26.22 -18.02
N HIS A 318 -10.95 -25.77 -17.07
CA HIS A 318 -11.04 -26.16 -15.67
C HIS A 318 -11.93 -25.17 -14.89
N ASP A 319 -12.64 -25.70 -13.90
CA ASP A 319 -13.49 -24.91 -13.00
C ASP A 319 -12.63 -24.35 -11.85
N ASP A 320 -12.10 -23.14 -12.05
CA ASP A 320 -11.32 -22.38 -11.08
C ASP A 320 -11.78 -20.93 -11.05
N THR A 321 -11.73 -20.29 -9.88
CA THR A 321 -12.17 -18.90 -9.69
C THR A 321 -11.24 -18.18 -8.74
N LEU A 322 -11.07 -16.86 -8.96
CA LEU A 322 -10.43 -15.98 -8.01
C LEU A 322 -11.38 -15.67 -6.86
N ASP A 323 -10.93 -15.88 -5.63
CA ASP A 323 -11.60 -15.34 -4.47
C ASP A 323 -11.48 -13.81 -4.44
N PRO A 324 -12.52 -13.09 -3.93
CA PRO A 324 -12.47 -11.64 -3.85
C PRO A 324 -11.21 -11.12 -3.15
N VAL A 325 -10.67 -10.02 -3.62
CA VAL A 325 -9.42 -9.41 -3.11
C VAL A 325 -9.68 -8.48 -1.92
N LEU A 326 -8.61 -8.14 -1.17
CA LEU A 326 -8.66 -7.44 0.10
C LEU A 326 -7.83 -6.15 0.14
N ASP A 327 -7.16 -5.78 -0.93
CA ASP A 327 -6.18 -4.66 -0.92
C ASP A 327 -5.10 -4.83 0.17
N THR A 328 -4.49 -6.01 0.23
CA THR A 328 -3.42 -6.29 1.18
C THR A 328 -2.09 -5.84 0.60
N ALA A 329 -1.42 -4.93 1.29
CA ALA A 329 -0.12 -4.40 0.89
C ALA A 329 0.86 -4.33 2.06
N ILE A 330 2.15 -4.38 1.72
CA ILE A 330 3.24 -4.12 2.65
C ILE A 330 4.37 -3.43 1.90
N ALA A 331 5.00 -2.45 2.53
CA ALA A 331 6.20 -1.78 2.03
C ALA A 331 7.24 -1.65 3.14
N LYS A 332 8.50 -1.62 2.73
CA LYS A 332 9.62 -1.26 3.58
C LYS A 332 9.88 0.24 3.45
N VAL A 333 10.09 0.91 4.56
CA VAL A 333 10.50 2.31 4.62
C VAL A 333 11.71 2.39 5.56
N PHE A 334 12.92 2.27 5.02
CA PHE A 334 14.17 2.07 5.75
C PHE A 334 14.10 0.82 6.65
N ASP A 335 14.02 0.99 7.96
CA ASP A 335 13.88 -0.11 8.92
C ASP A 335 12.44 -0.25 9.47
N LEU A 336 11.48 0.50 8.93
CA LEU A 336 10.06 0.28 9.19
C LEU A 336 9.41 -0.61 8.13
N ASP A 337 8.54 -1.51 8.60
CA ASP A 337 7.52 -2.19 7.80
C ASP A 337 6.21 -1.42 7.89
N VAL A 338 5.58 -1.10 6.76
CA VAL A 338 4.27 -0.45 6.66
C VAL A 338 3.31 -1.40 5.98
N GLY A 339 2.38 -1.96 6.73
CA GLY A 339 1.44 -2.97 6.25
C GLY A 339 0.00 -2.50 6.35
N THR A 340 -0.82 -2.84 5.35
CA THR A 340 -2.24 -2.49 5.30
C THR A 340 -3.08 -3.62 4.74
N VAL A 341 -4.35 -3.66 5.14
CA VAL A 341 -5.36 -4.56 4.56
C VAL A 341 -6.74 -3.98 4.72
N GLY A 342 -7.55 -4.05 3.69
CA GLY A 342 -8.95 -3.61 3.68
C GLY A 342 -9.13 -2.13 3.37
N LEU A 343 -10.22 -1.54 3.86
CA LEU A 343 -10.64 -0.18 3.56
C LEU A 343 -9.90 0.85 4.41
N THR A 344 -9.74 2.06 3.85
CA THR A 344 -9.30 3.24 4.59
C THR A 344 -10.49 4.02 5.16
N GLU A 345 -10.25 4.94 6.09
CA GLU A 345 -11.31 5.85 6.59
C GLU A 345 -11.90 6.70 5.46
N GLU A 346 -11.06 7.19 4.56
CA GLU A 346 -11.50 7.99 3.42
C GLU A 346 -12.51 7.22 2.57
N THR A 347 -12.20 5.97 2.20
CA THR A 347 -13.12 5.09 1.45
C THR A 347 -14.42 4.86 2.21
N LEU A 348 -14.36 4.64 3.53
CA LEU A 348 -15.56 4.42 4.35
C LEU A 348 -16.45 5.66 4.43
N ILE A 349 -15.84 6.86 4.50
CA ILE A 349 -16.54 8.15 4.47
C ILE A 349 -17.20 8.38 3.11
N GLU A 350 -16.48 8.16 2.01
CA GLU A 350 -17.00 8.29 0.65
C GLU A 350 -18.19 7.36 0.39
N ASP A 351 -18.10 6.12 0.86
CA ASP A 351 -19.17 5.10 0.76
C ASP A 351 -20.34 5.37 1.72
N GLY A 352 -20.19 6.31 2.66
CA GLY A 352 -21.17 6.57 3.72
C GLY A 352 -21.39 5.38 4.65
N ARG A 353 -20.38 4.54 4.82
CA ARG A 353 -20.39 3.33 5.65
C ARG A 353 -20.02 3.69 7.09
N ALA A 354 -20.83 3.22 8.04
CA ALA A 354 -20.53 3.39 9.46
C ALA A 354 -19.27 2.58 9.83
N TYR A 355 -18.39 3.19 10.61
CA TYR A 355 -17.19 2.55 11.13
C TYR A 355 -16.82 3.11 12.49
N GLU A 356 -16.04 2.35 13.21
CA GLU A 356 -15.37 2.76 14.44
C GLU A 356 -13.87 2.49 14.31
N THR A 357 -13.05 3.31 14.98
CA THR A 357 -11.60 3.24 14.88
C THR A 357 -10.95 3.10 16.26
N VAL A 358 -10.06 2.12 16.39
CA VAL A 358 -9.21 2.01 17.58
C VAL A 358 -7.73 1.97 17.22
N TYR A 359 -6.93 2.56 18.09
CA TYR A 359 -5.48 2.63 17.97
C TYR A 359 -4.82 1.94 19.15
N THR A 360 -3.73 1.23 18.89
CA THR A 360 -2.84 0.70 19.92
C THR A 360 -1.41 0.62 19.43
N ALA A 361 -0.47 0.54 20.37
CA ALA A 361 0.89 0.12 20.07
C ALA A 361 1.25 -1.03 21.01
N GLU A 362 1.66 -2.14 20.44
CA GLU A 362 1.95 -3.36 21.17
C GLU A 362 3.34 -3.88 20.76
N PRO A 363 4.10 -4.50 21.67
CA PRO A 363 5.43 -4.98 21.33
C PRO A 363 5.38 -6.10 20.29
N SER A 364 6.33 -6.09 19.37
CA SER A 364 6.51 -7.11 18.32
C SER A 364 6.63 -8.52 18.88
N HIS A 365 7.26 -8.63 20.07
CA HIS A 365 7.39 -9.87 20.84
C HIS A 365 7.44 -9.57 22.35
N ALA A 366 7.68 -10.58 23.18
CA ALA A 366 7.69 -10.42 24.65
C ALA A 366 8.72 -9.36 25.09
N GLY A 367 8.25 -8.28 25.73
CA GLY A 367 9.09 -7.12 26.08
C GLY A 367 10.24 -7.38 27.07
N TYR A 368 10.28 -8.56 27.72
CA TYR A 368 11.43 -9.00 28.52
C TYR A 368 12.51 -9.71 27.67
N TYR A 369 12.21 -10.04 26.42
CA TYR A 369 13.18 -10.60 25.47
C TYR A 369 13.82 -9.44 24.69
N PRO A 370 15.15 -9.44 24.48
CA PRO A 370 15.85 -8.31 23.84
C PRO A 370 15.39 -8.07 22.40
N GLY A 371 15.31 -6.80 22.01
CA GLY A 371 15.02 -6.37 20.64
C GLY A 371 13.52 -6.19 20.35
N ALA A 372 12.66 -6.18 21.37
CA ALA A 372 11.25 -5.85 21.15
C ALA A 372 11.09 -4.37 20.80
N THR A 373 10.42 -4.09 19.68
CA THR A 373 10.00 -2.77 19.22
C THR A 373 8.48 -2.68 19.23
N ASP A 374 7.93 -1.48 19.30
CA ASP A 374 6.48 -1.27 19.27
C ASP A 374 5.98 -1.39 17.81
N ILE A 375 4.84 -2.07 17.60
CA ILE A 375 4.06 -2.03 16.36
C ILE A 375 2.83 -1.17 16.63
N HIS A 376 2.66 -0.12 15.86
CA HIS A 376 1.50 0.75 15.87
C HIS A 376 0.40 0.17 15.00
N PHE A 377 -0.83 0.12 15.51
CA PHE A 377 -1.99 -0.39 14.79
C PHE A 377 -3.12 0.61 14.79
N LYS A 378 -3.79 0.71 13.66
CA LYS A 378 -5.11 1.30 13.48
C LYS A 378 -6.05 0.21 12.97
N LEU A 379 -7.15 -0.03 13.67
CA LEU A 379 -8.18 -1.00 13.30
C LEU A 379 -9.49 -0.27 13.02
N LEU A 380 -10.09 -0.53 11.87
CA LEU A 380 -11.40 -0.06 11.43
C LEU A 380 -12.39 -1.24 11.47
N PHE A 381 -13.54 -1.05 12.08
CA PHE A 381 -14.57 -2.10 12.20
C PHE A 381 -15.98 -1.52 12.24
N ASP A 382 -16.96 -2.33 11.90
CA ASP A 382 -18.37 -1.97 11.99
C ASP A 382 -18.78 -1.84 13.47
N PRO A 383 -19.32 -0.68 13.91
CA PRO A 383 -19.68 -0.46 15.31
C PRO A 383 -20.83 -1.34 15.82
N ASP A 384 -21.69 -1.88 14.93
CA ASP A 384 -22.86 -2.64 15.31
C ASP A 384 -22.53 -4.12 15.61
N ASP A 385 -21.67 -4.75 14.79
CA ASP A 385 -21.38 -6.18 14.90
C ASP A 385 -19.88 -6.53 15.03
N GLY A 386 -19.00 -5.53 14.91
CA GLY A 386 -17.56 -5.70 15.04
C GLY A 386 -16.88 -6.31 13.82
N THR A 387 -17.54 -6.38 12.66
CA THR A 387 -16.93 -6.84 11.40
C THR A 387 -15.72 -6.00 11.06
N ILE A 388 -14.57 -6.63 10.81
CA ILE A 388 -13.32 -5.92 10.51
C ILE A 388 -13.37 -5.35 9.09
N LEU A 389 -13.12 -4.07 8.95
CA LEU A 389 -13.18 -3.32 7.68
C LEU A 389 -11.81 -2.99 7.12
N GLY A 390 -10.84 -2.70 7.98
CA GLY A 390 -9.50 -2.36 7.56
C GLY A 390 -8.51 -2.32 8.72
N VAL A 391 -7.24 -2.49 8.41
CA VAL A 391 -6.14 -2.41 9.37
C VAL A 391 -4.94 -1.75 8.73
N GLN A 392 -4.27 -0.89 9.50
CA GLN A 392 -2.95 -0.36 9.20
C GLN A 392 -2.01 -0.73 10.34
N ALA A 393 -0.78 -1.12 10.01
CA ALA A 393 0.23 -1.51 10.99
C ALA A 393 1.61 -0.99 10.58
N ILE A 394 2.35 -0.38 11.51
CA ILE A 394 3.68 0.19 11.28
C ILE A 394 4.60 -0.22 12.43
N GLY A 395 5.78 -0.72 12.12
CA GLY A 395 6.78 -1.12 13.11
C GLY A 395 8.04 -1.70 12.46
N GLU A 396 9.08 -1.91 13.25
CA GLU A 396 10.37 -2.43 12.77
C GLU A 396 10.43 -3.96 12.63
N ASP A 397 9.50 -4.70 13.24
CA ASP A 397 9.52 -6.17 13.24
C ASP A 397 8.12 -6.76 13.44
N GLY A 398 7.76 -7.73 12.61
CA GLY A 398 6.57 -8.56 12.76
C GLY A 398 5.25 -7.91 12.35
N VAL A 399 5.27 -6.86 11.56
CA VAL A 399 4.11 -6.26 10.89
C VAL A 399 3.53 -7.24 9.88
N ASP A 400 4.37 -7.79 9.01
CA ASP A 400 4.03 -8.75 7.94
C ASP A 400 3.17 -9.91 8.46
N LYS A 401 3.63 -10.54 9.53
CA LYS A 401 2.93 -11.65 10.18
C LYS A 401 1.51 -11.27 10.64
N ARG A 402 1.33 -10.07 11.19
CA ARG A 402 0.03 -9.63 11.74
C ARG A 402 -0.91 -9.20 10.63
N ILE A 403 -0.41 -8.54 9.61
CA ILE A 403 -1.20 -8.21 8.41
C ILE A 403 -1.68 -9.49 7.72
N ASP A 404 -0.86 -10.53 7.57
CA ASP A 404 -1.27 -11.80 6.98
C ASP A 404 -2.37 -12.52 7.80
N VAL A 405 -2.26 -12.48 9.13
CA VAL A 405 -3.30 -13.03 10.02
C VAL A 405 -4.61 -12.25 9.87
N LEU A 406 -4.53 -10.91 9.87
CA LEU A 406 -5.70 -10.03 9.74
C LEU A 406 -6.33 -10.12 8.35
N ALA A 407 -5.53 -10.20 7.29
CA ALA A 407 -6.02 -10.46 5.93
C ALA A 407 -6.77 -11.80 5.84
N THR A 408 -6.26 -12.84 6.50
CA THR A 408 -6.94 -14.13 6.58
C THR A 408 -8.27 -14.00 7.34
N ALA A 409 -8.30 -13.32 8.48
CA ALA A 409 -9.51 -13.09 9.27
C ALA A 409 -10.56 -12.32 8.44
N ILE A 410 -10.19 -11.21 7.82
CA ILE A 410 -11.08 -10.40 6.97
C ILE A 410 -11.63 -11.24 5.81
N SER A 411 -10.81 -12.06 5.15
CA SER A 411 -11.25 -12.92 4.04
C SER A 411 -12.34 -13.93 4.43
N HIS A 412 -12.43 -14.26 5.73
CA HIS A 412 -13.46 -15.15 6.27
C HIS A 412 -14.66 -14.40 6.86
N GLY A 413 -14.63 -13.06 6.86
CA GLY A 413 -15.67 -12.24 7.46
C GLY A 413 -15.62 -12.24 8.99
N ASP A 414 -14.43 -12.43 9.57
CA ASP A 414 -14.23 -12.45 11.02
C ASP A 414 -14.46 -11.05 11.63
N THR A 415 -14.80 -11.05 12.89
CA THR A 415 -15.09 -9.86 13.69
C THR A 415 -13.99 -9.59 14.72
N VAL A 416 -14.07 -8.48 15.43
CA VAL A 416 -13.21 -8.18 16.58
C VAL A 416 -13.31 -9.26 17.67
N PHE A 417 -14.46 -9.94 17.80
CA PHE A 417 -14.67 -11.05 18.74
C PHE A 417 -13.87 -12.29 18.32
N ASP A 418 -13.78 -12.56 17.01
CA ASP A 418 -13.07 -13.72 16.49
C ASP A 418 -11.55 -13.55 16.63
N ILE A 419 -11.00 -12.38 16.21
CA ILE A 419 -9.54 -12.14 16.32
C ILE A 419 -9.06 -12.04 17.78
N ARG A 420 -9.94 -11.65 18.73
CA ARG A 420 -9.67 -11.69 20.16
C ARG A 420 -9.29 -13.10 20.64
N ASP A 421 -9.93 -14.11 20.10
CA ASP A 421 -9.87 -15.48 20.56
C ASP A 421 -8.99 -16.39 19.68
N LEU A 422 -8.27 -15.84 18.68
CA LEU A 422 -7.34 -16.60 17.84
C LEU A 422 -6.23 -17.26 18.68
N ASP A 423 -5.99 -18.56 18.42
CA ASP A 423 -4.87 -19.31 19.02
C ASP A 423 -3.61 -19.14 18.17
N LEU A 424 -2.88 -18.06 18.45
CA LEU A 424 -1.69 -17.69 17.69
C LEU A 424 -0.40 -18.25 18.31
N ALA A 425 0.60 -18.50 17.47
CA ALA A 425 1.87 -19.06 17.89
C ALA A 425 2.63 -18.10 18.84
N TYR A 426 3.01 -18.61 20.02
CA TYR A 426 3.75 -17.87 21.01
C TYR A 426 5.04 -18.57 21.43
N ALA A 427 6.12 -17.81 21.39
CA ALA A 427 7.33 -17.97 22.19
C ALA A 427 7.99 -16.59 22.32
N PRO A 428 8.77 -16.32 23.38
CA PRO A 428 9.31 -14.98 23.66
C PRO A 428 9.98 -14.24 22.50
N PRO A 429 10.74 -14.92 21.60
CA PRO A 429 11.38 -14.25 20.45
C PRO A 429 10.43 -13.90 19.29
N TYR A 430 9.19 -14.40 19.28
CA TYR A 430 8.29 -14.32 18.12
C TYR A 430 7.00 -13.55 18.37
N SER A 431 6.54 -13.49 19.62
CA SER A 431 5.29 -12.84 19.98
C SER A 431 5.23 -12.56 21.49
N ALA A 432 4.20 -11.83 21.92
CA ALA A 432 3.76 -11.75 23.31
C ALA A 432 2.72 -12.85 23.60
N ALA A 433 2.50 -13.19 24.88
CA ALA A 433 1.48 -14.16 25.27
C ALA A 433 0.04 -13.74 24.91
N LYS A 434 -0.18 -12.44 24.77
CA LYS A 434 -1.31 -11.83 24.07
C LYS A 434 -0.70 -11.20 22.82
N ASP A 435 -0.89 -11.83 21.67
CA ASP A 435 -0.39 -11.26 20.42
C ASP A 435 -1.08 -9.92 20.15
N PRO A 436 -0.44 -8.96 19.51
CA PRO A 436 -1.05 -7.70 19.10
C PRO A 436 -2.42 -7.86 18.43
N VAL A 437 -2.60 -8.88 17.58
CA VAL A 437 -3.90 -9.19 16.95
C VAL A 437 -4.98 -9.50 17.99
N ASN A 438 -4.66 -10.31 19.02
CA ASN A 438 -5.60 -10.58 20.10
C ASN A 438 -5.93 -9.31 20.90
N VAL A 439 -4.93 -8.44 21.11
CA VAL A 439 -5.13 -7.16 21.83
C VAL A 439 -6.06 -6.25 21.04
N LEU A 440 -5.88 -6.12 19.72
CA LEU A 440 -6.80 -5.39 18.84
C LEU A 440 -8.24 -5.88 18.99
N GLY A 441 -8.44 -7.20 18.92
CA GLY A 441 -9.76 -7.83 19.14
C GLY A 441 -10.34 -7.54 20.52
N MET A 442 -9.51 -7.54 21.58
CA MET A 442 -9.95 -7.20 22.94
C MET A 442 -10.40 -5.73 23.05
N ILE A 443 -9.67 -4.81 22.42
CA ILE A 443 -10.02 -3.38 22.43
C ILE A 443 -11.33 -3.19 21.63
N GLY A 444 -11.42 -3.68 20.40
CA GLY A 444 -12.63 -3.58 19.58
C GLY A 444 -13.86 -4.20 20.25
N THR A 445 -13.73 -5.40 20.85
CA THR A 445 -14.79 -6.02 21.63
C THR A 445 -15.29 -5.12 22.78
N ASN A 446 -14.37 -4.49 23.54
CA ASN A 446 -14.75 -3.59 24.62
C ASN A 446 -15.54 -2.37 24.13
N VAL A 447 -15.23 -1.88 22.93
CA VAL A 447 -15.96 -0.76 22.31
C VAL A 447 -17.35 -1.21 21.87
N VAL A 448 -17.48 -2.30 21.10
CA VAL A 448 -18.78 -2.84 20.63
C VAL A 448 -19.69 -3.20 21.79
N GLU A 449 -19.16 -3.76 22.89
CA GLU A 449 -19.93 -4.11 24.08
C GLU A 449 -20.26 -2.90 24.98
N GLY A 450 -19.80 -1.67 24.65
CA GLY A 450 -19.99 -0.48 25.47
C GLY A 450 -19.25 -0.54 26.82
N VAL A 451 -18.18 -1.33 26.90
CA VAL A 451 -17.32 -1.42 28.09
C VAL A 451 -16.25 -0.30 28.07
N SER A 452 -15.93 0.21 26.89
CA SER A 452 -14.99 1.32 26.72
C SER A 452 -15.64 2.45 25.95
N ASP A 453 -15.78 3.60 26.60
CA ASP A 453 -16.19 4.84 25.96
C ASP A 453 -14.92 5.51 25.41
N ILE A 454 -14.79 5.54 24.10
CA ILE A 454 -13.70 6.23 23.39
C ILE A 454 -14.18 7.57 22.85
N ILE A 455 -13.25 8.52 22.73
CA ILE A 455 -13.48 9.80 22.05
C ILE A 455 -12.41 9.98 20.98
N HIS A 456 -12.83 10.41 19.80
CA HIS A 456 -11.92 10.73 18.70
C HIS A 456 -11.31 12.12 18.89
N LEU A 457 -10.18 12.35 18.21
CA LEU A 457 -9.40 13.58 18.42
C LEU A 457 -10.18 14.85 18.09
N ASP A 458 -10.94 14.87 17.00
CA ASP A 458 -11.73 16.02 16.58
C ASP A 458 -12.77 16.40 17.64
N GLU A 459 -13.54 15.42 18.10
CA GLU A 459 -14.51 15.60 19.16
C GLU A 459 -13.84 15.97 20.49
N PHE A 460 -12.68 15.38 20.79
CA PHE A 460 -11.88 15.73 21.96
C PHE A 460 -11.45 17.20 21.91
N LEU A 461 -10.95 17.69 20.78
CA LEU A 461 -10.52 19.07 20.60
C LEU A 461 -11.69 20.06 20.72
N GLU A 462 -12.87 19.72 20.22
CA GLU A 462 -14.09 20.53 20.34
C GLU A 462 -14.58 20.65 21.78
N ARG A 463 -14.50 19.56 22.56
CA ARG A 463 -15.12 19.45 23.90
C ARG A 463 -14.16 19.68 25.07
N ARG A 464 -12.84 19.69 24.85
CA ARG A 464 -11.81 19.73 25.90
C ARG A 464 -11.90 20.98 26.82
N GLU A 465 -12.44 22.07 26.32
CA GLU A 465 -12.61 23.29 27.14
C GLU A 465 -13.79 23.18 28.14
N GLU A 466 -14.73 22.27 27.86
CA GLU A 466 -15.93 22.04 28.69
C GLU A 466 -15.77 20.82 29.62
N ALA A 467 -14.65 20.06 29.51
CA ALA A 467 -14.38 18.86 30.27
C ALA A 467 -13.08 18.94 31.06
N THR A 468 -12.94 18.07 32.05
CA THR A 468 -11.66 17.89 32.75
C THR A 468 -10.77 16.92 31.99
N VAL A 469 -9.70 17.40 31.33
CA VAL A 469 -8.73 16.56 30.65
C VAL A 469 -7.70 16.01 31.64
N VAL A 470 -7.51 14.67 31.65
CA VAL A 470 -6.64 13.97 32.62
C VAL A 470 -5.57 13.12 31.92
N ASP A 471 -4.30 13.48 32.17
CA ASP A 471 -3.15 12.65 31.79
C ASP A 471 -2.90 11.56 32.84
N THR A 472 -3.02 10.30 32.41
CA THR A 472 -2.85 9.14 33.31
C THR A 472 -1.44 8.53 33.29
N ARG A 473 -0.51 9.09 32.51
CA ARG A 473 0.87 8.61 32.37
C ARG A 473 1.68 8.78 33.67
N PRO A 474 2.74 7.93 33.82
CA PRO A 474 3.76 8.18 34.82
C PRO A 474 4.46 9.53 34.63
N PRO A 475 4.92 10.21 35.73
CA PRO A 475 5.58 11.51 35.63
C PRO A 475 6.77 11.55 34.66
N GLU A 476 7.60 10.50 34.65
CA GLU A 476 8.80 10.40 33.84
C GLU A 476 8.45 10.38 32.36
N MET A 477 7.37 9.70 31.96
CA MET A 477 6.89 9.64 30.59
C MET A 477 6.35 10.99 30.12
N ARG A 478 5.56 11.66 30.97
CA ARG A 478 5.04 13.00 30.69
C ARG A 478 6.15 14.04 30.53
N GLU A 479 7.18 14.00 31.38
CA GLU A 479 8.34 14.91 31.32
C GLU A 479 9.14 14.71 30.02
N ALA A 480 9.26 13.45 29.55
CA ALA A 480 10.02 13.13 28.35
C ALA A 480 9.28 13.45 27.05
N GLN A 481 7.96 13.32 27.02
CA GLN A 481 7.16 13.38 25.79
C GLN A 481 6.33 14.66 25.63
N GLY A 482 6.21 15.48 26.67
CA GLY A 482 5.29 16.61 26.69
C GLY A 482 3.86 16.22 27.13
N ALA A 483 2.91 17.17 27.04
CA ALA A 483 1.54 16.98 27.50
C ALA A 483 0.56 17.85 26.70
N ILE A 484 -0.72 17.49 26.73
CA ILE A 484 -1.79 18.33 26.19
C ILE A 484 -1.92 19.57 27.08
N PRO A 485 -1.94 20.80 26.50
CA PRO A 485 -2.08 22.01 27.29
C PRO A 485 -3.33 22.02 28.20
N GLU A 486 -3.19 22.58 29.40
CA GLU A 486 -4.27 22.74 30.37
C GLU A 486 -4.84 21.46 31.00
N ASP A 487 -4.18 20.31 30.79
CA ASP A 487 -4.56 19.04 31.38
C ASP A 487 -4.26 18.98 32.90
N LYS A 488 -4.91 18.02 33.56
CA LYS A 488 -4.59 17.62 34.95
C LYS A 488 -3.75 16.34 34.93
N HIS A 489 -2.55 16.38 35.46
CA HIS A 489 -1.73 15.19 35.60
C HIS A 489 -2.15 14.35 36.79
N VAL A 490 -2.84 13.25 36.55
CA VAL A 490 -3.29 12.30 37.59
C VAL A 490 -2.85 10.88 37.19
N PRO A 491 -1.62 10.45 37.51
CA PRO A 491 -1.15 9.10 37.21
C PRO A 491 -2.15 8.03 37.66
N LEU A 492 -2.34 7.00 36.85
CA LEU A 492 -3.35 5.94 37.04
C LEU A 492 -3.39 5.40 38.48
N GLY A 493 -2.22 5.26 39.13
CA GLY A 493 -2.12 4.78 40.51
C GLY A 493 -2.71 5.76 41.58
N LYS A 494 -2.93 7.02 41.22
CA LYS A 494 -3.53 8.05 42.08
C LYS A 494 -4.99 8.36 41.73
N LEU A 495 -5.49 7.81 40.60
CA LEU A 495 -6.78 8.19 40.04
C LEU A 495 -7.95 7.88 40.99
N ARG A 496 -7.95 6.71 41.66
CA ARG A 496 -9.03 6.37 42.64
C ARG A 496 -9.17 7.35 43.76
N SER A 497 -8.04 7.83 44.34
CA SER A 497 -8.07 8.85 45.39
C SER A 497 -8.57 10.19 44.85
N TRP A 498 -8.12 10.56 43.65
CA TRP A 498 -8.53 11.80 43.01
C TRP A 498 -10.04 11.77 42.66
N ALA A 499 -10.57 10.67 42.15
CA ALA A 499 -11.99 10.50 41.82
C ALA A 499 -12.87 10.58 43.11
N ALA A 500 -12.44 9.93 44.18
CA ALA A 500 -13.18 9.93 45.44
C ALA A 500 -13.25 11.32 46.14
N ASP A 501 -12.29 12.19 45.88
CA ASP A 501 -12.22 13.56 46.46
C ASP A 501 -12.91 14.60 45.54
N ARG A 502 -13.50 14.18 44.41
CA ARG A 502 -14.11 15.08 43.44
C ARG A 502 -15.53 15.48 43.87
N GLU A 503 -15.84 16.76 43.78
CA GLU A 503 -17.15 17.34 44.19
C GLU A 503 -17.94 17.91 42.99
N ASP A 504 -17.33 17.96 41.77
CA ASP A 504 -17.97 18.44 40.53
C ASP A 504 -18.51 17.29 39.69
N ASP A 505 -19.48 17.60 38.80
CA ASP A 505 -20.12 16.68 37.87
C ASP A 505 -19.59 16.87 36.44
N GLU A 506 -18.42 17.53 36.24
CA GLU A 506 -17.84 17.72 34.93
C GLU A 506 -17.41 16.37 34.34
N GLU A 507 -17.63 16.18 33.03
CA GLU A 507 -17.09 15.08 32.28
C GLU A 507 -15.57 15.00 32.37
N VAL A 508 -15.01 13.80 32.35
CA VAL A 508 -13.57 13.55 32.34
C VAL A 508 -13.12 12.92 31.05
N MET A 509 -12.28 13.61 30.30
CA MET A 509 -11.61 13.04 29.17
C MET A 509 -10.21 12.58 29.55
N THR A 510 -9.94 11.30 29.42
CA THR A 510 -8.65 10.73 29.83
C THR A 510 -7.77 10.46 28.61
N TYR A 511 -6.48 10.63 28.80
CA TYR A 511 -5.51 10.18 27.82
C TYR A 511 -4.27 9.55 28.48
N CYS A 512 -3.55 8.74 27.71
CA CYS A 512 -2.21 8.28 28.06
C CYS A 512 -1.31 8.31 26.81
N LYS A 513 -0.27 7.48 26.73
CA LYS A 513 0.58 7.42 25.54
C LYS A 513 -0.23 7.01 24.29
N ILE A 514 -1.00 5.90 24.38
CA ILE A 514 -1.62 5.20 23.25
C ILE A 514 -3.04 4.65 23.52
N GLY A 515 -3.65 4.93 24.68
CA GLY A 515 -5.00 4.46 25.02
C GLY A 515 -5.11 3.45 26.18
N LYS A 516 -4.09 2.66 26.49
CA LYS A 516 -4.17 1.53 27.44
C LYS A 516 -4.45 1.94 28.90
N SER A 517 -3.70 2.89 29.46
CA SER A 517 -3.95 3.34 30.84
C SER A 517 -5.11 4.33 30.95
N SER A 518 -5.45 5.05 29.88
CA SER A 518 -6.63 5.90 29.84
C SER A 518 -7.93 5.07 29.79
N TYR A 519 -7.98 3.97 29.04
CA TYR A 519 -9.08 3.01 29.15
C TYR A 519 -9.28 2.50 30.57
N MET A 520 -8.20 2.08 31.26
CA MET A 520 -8.30 1.70 32.68
C MET A 520 -8.80 2.83 33.57
N ALA A 521 -8.47 4.06 33.22
CA ALA A 521 -8.93 5.25 33.93
C ALA A 521 -10.43 5.47 33.77
N THR A 522 -10.97 5.35 32.55
CA THR A 522 -12.43 5.44 32.31
C THR A 522 -13.19 4.42 33.15
N ARG A 523 -12.71 3.16 33.22
CA ARG A 523 -13.36 2.11 34.04
C ARG A 523 -13.34 2.44 35.54
N ILE A 524 -12.30 3.10 36.04
CA ILE A 524 -12.24 3.55 37.45
C ILE A 524 -13.23 4.68 37.68
N LEU A 525 -13.31 5.66 36.78
CA LEU A 525 -14.18 6.82 36.87
C LEU A 525 -15.67 6.41 36.77
N ASP A 526 -16.00 5.56 35.81
CA ASP A 526 -17.34 5.01 35.62
C ASP A 526 -17.85 4.30 36.91
N HIS A 527 -16.96 3.52 37.58
CA HIS A 527 -17.30 2.87 38.85
C HIS A 527 -17.65 3.88 39.98
N GLU A 528 -17.04 5.04 39.96
CA GLU A 528 -17.33 6.15 40.90
C GLU A 528 -18.51 7.02 40.44
N GLY A 529 -19.15 6.69 39.29
CA GLY A 529 -20.29 7.42 38.73
C GLY A 529 -19.91 8.71 38.01
N ILE A 530 -18.66 8.85 37.60
CA ILE A 530 -18.14 9.97 36.84
C ILE A 530 -18.17 9.61 35.36
N GLU A 531 -18.85 10.41 34.55
CA GLU A 531 -18.85 10.28 33.08
C GLU A 531 -17.44 10.48 32.53
N ALA A 532 -16.91 9.52 31.79
CA ALA A 532 -15.55 9.57 31.32
C ALA A 532 -15.33 8.86 29.98
N SER A 533 -14.57 9.50 29.11
CA SER A 533 -14.13 8.95 27.81
C SER A 533 -12.59 8.87 27.73
N SER A 534 -12.09 8.01 26.84
CA SER A 534 -10.66 7.81 26.59
C SER A 534 -10.31 8.27 25.18
N LEU A 535 -9.37 9.20 25.05
CA LEU A 535 -8.85 9.60 23.74
C LEU A 535 -8.18 8.40 23.05
N THR A 536 -8.79 7.92 21.95
CA THR A 536 -8.22 6.84 21.16
C THR A 536 -6.92 7.29 20.48
N GLY A 537 -5.88 6.44 20.49
CA GLY A 537 -4.53 6.81 20.06
C GLY A 537 -3.75 7.69 21.07
N GLY A 538 -4.42 8.26 22.09
CA GLY A 538 -3.81 8.99 23.19
C GLY A 538 -2.97 10.20 22.76
N TYR A 539 -1.88 10.44 23.50
CA TYR A 539 -0.98 11.58 23.26
C TYR A 539 -0.24 11.49 21.92
N TYR A 540 0.01 10.28 21.42
CA TYR A 540 0.66 10.10 20.12
C TYR A 540 -0.17 10.73 19.00
N ARG A 541 -1.46 10.42 18.94
CA ARG A 541 -2.36 10.98 17.92
C ARG A 541 -2.48 12.51 18.05
N TYR A 542 -2.60 13.01 19.28
CA TYR A 542 -2.64 14.44 19.53
C TYR A 542 -1.36 15.15 19.05
N ARG A 543 -0.18 14.56 19.30
CA ARG A 543 1.10 15.15 18.90
C ARG A 543 1.24 15.21 17.38
N ALA A 544 0.92 14.11 16.69
CA ALA A 544 1.03 14.02 15.24
C ALA A 544 0.24 15.13 14.50
N THR A 545 -0.97 15.47 14.98
CA THR A 545 -1.76 16.55 14.41
C THR A 545 -1.24 17.96 14.75
N GLN A 546 -0.56 18.16 15.87
CA GLN A 546 0.00 19.47 16.20
C GLN A 546 1.30 19.77 15.46
N GLU A 547 2.07 18.74 15.12
CA GLU A 547 3.31 18.88 14.34
C GLU A 547 3.00 19.12 12.86
N ALA A 548 1.85 18.69 12.35
CA ALA A 548 1.38 19.00 11.00
C ALA A 548 0.88 20.46 10.83
N ASP A 549 0.43 21.11 11.95
CA ASP A 549 -0.06 22.49 11.93
C ASP A 549 1.06 23.55 12.09
N ASP A 550 2.29 23.20 12.49
CA ASP A 550 3.45 24.07 12.67
C ASP A 550 4.42 24.04 11.44
#